data_27bb4f1df13457f1123400985a9099e3
#
_entry.id   27bb4f1df13457f1123400985a9099e3
#
_cell.length_a   1.000
_cell.length_b   1.000
_cell.length_c   1.000
_cell.angle_alpha   90.00
_cell.angle_beta   90.00
_cell.angle_gamma   90.00
#
_symmetry.space_group_name_H-M   'P 1'
#
loop_
_entity.id
_entity.type
_entity.pdbx_description
1 polymer ?
#
loop_
_entity_poly.entity_id
_entity_poly.type
_entity_poly.pdbx_seq_one_letter_code
_entity_poly.pdbx_strand_id
1 'polypeptide(L)'
;RIRETYGTNLLEGAKGPKEVLDDDENTYVELDGKKKEITISTPQLITFNRLLLQEAIASHSERVEKHAVDAWIAGQWKEIAQATNIGYKRILRFPDVTTDKIRIRFLENRANPAIHTITAHHYQARPPQLDFIRDLAGNVRIEPKLQDFQWNQYGENASKNLSQGYTVYYTTDGSTPTTSSTKYTKPFQMENGEVKAFAVLNGMEGAMQSDHFGWIKQDWKLISASSETEEHAATLAFDEQPLTYWLSKPGNRQSIAIDLGTPSELRGFAYTPQTVNAEGMMEKGVFYVSADGKSWKKVEDFEFGNLINDPTKRQHYFQQPVSARFVKIEATRIAAGGQVVAIAELDLF
;
A
#
# COMPACT_ATOMS: atom_id res chain seq x y z
N ARG A 1 -1.40 -18.53 -0.06
CA ARG A 1 -1.30 -17.22 -0.76
C ARG A 1 -2.17 -17.14 -2.02
N ILE A 2 -2.24 -18.18 -2.88
CA ILE A 2 -3.08 -18.12 -4.10
C ILE A 2 -4.56 -18.09 -3.74
N ARG A 3 -5.02 -18.92 -2.80
CA ARG A 3 -6.39 -18.87 -2.26
C ARG A 3 -6.72 -17.51 -1.62
N GLU A 4 -5.80 -16.94 -0.89
CA GLU A 4 -5.97 -15.63 -0.26
C GLU A 4 -6.08 -14.49 -1.29
N THR A 5 -5.34 -14.59 -2.38
CA THR A 5 -5.30 -13.55 -3.41
C THR A 5 -6.42 -13.70 -4.45
N TYR A 6 -6.69 -14.95 -4.89
CA TYR A 6 -7.56 -15.22 -6.03
C TYR A 6 -8.83 -16.01 -5.66
N GLY A 7 -9.04 -16.35 -4.38
CA GLY A 7 -10.18 -17.12 -3.93
C GLY A 7 -10.01 -18.64 -4.13
N THR A 8 -11.10 -19.38 -3.97
CA THR A 8 -11.11 -20.84 -4.10
C THR A 8 -10.79 -21.31 -5.51
N ASN A 9 -10.26 -22.53 -5.63
CA ASN A 9 -10.08 -23.19 -6.93
C ASN A 9 -11.45 -23.65 -7.47
N LEU A 10 -11.87 -23.11 -8.60
CA LEU A 10 -13.14 -23.42 -9.25
C LEU A 10 -13.15 -24.77 -10.00
N LEU A 11 -11.99 -25.44 -10.08
CA LEU A 11 -11.86 -26.77 -10.69
C LEU A 11 -12.01 -27.91 -9.68
N GLU A 12 -12.37 -27.63 -8.42
CA GLU A 12 -12.67 -28.68 -7.45
C GLU A 12 -13.85 -29.55 -7.97
N GLY A 13 -13.64 -30.88 -8.01
CA GLY A 13 -14.63 -31.82 -8.54
C GLY A 13 -14.75 -31.85 -10.07
N ALA A 14 -13.89 -31.16 -10.80
CA ALA A 14 -13.85 -31.21 -12.26
C ALA A 14 -13.40 -32.59 -12.77
N LYS A 15 -13.77 -32.90 -14.02
CA LYS A 15 -13.32 -34.08 -14.77
C LYS A 15 -12.16 -33.70 -15.68
N GLY A 16 -11.09 -34.47 -15.63
CA GLY A 16 -9.84 -34.27 -16.38
C GLY A 16 -8.77 -35.23 -15.88
N PRO A 17 -7.50 -35.11 -16.33
CA PRO A 17 -6.41 -35.85 -15.74
C PRO A 17 -6.31 -35.54 -14.24
N LYS A 18 -6.34 -36.59 -13.41
CA LYS A 18 -6.38 -36.46 -11.96
C LYS A 18 -5.13 -35.75 -11.44
N GLU A 19 -4.00 -36.05 -12.04
CA GLU A 19 -2.66 -35.58 -11.65
C GLU A 19 -2.48 -34.06 -11.75
N VAL A 20 -3.34 -33.38 -12.51
CA VAL A 20 -3.31 -31.90 -12.59
C VAL A 20 -4.37 -31.24 -11.72
N LEU A 21 -5.23 -32.03 -11.06
CA LEU A 21 -6.39 -31.56 -10.27
C LEU A 21 -6.33 -31.95 -8.79
N ASP A 22 -5.33 -32.76 -8.37
CA ASP A 22 -5.25 -33.34 -7.02
C ASP A 22 -4.46 -32.50 -6.01
N ASP A 23 -3.88 -31.37 -6.45
CA ASP A 23 -3.08 -30.47 -5.63
C ASP A 23 -1.80 -31.14 -5.03
N ASP A 24 -1.31 -32.23 -5.66
CA ASP A 24 -0.10 -32.94 -5.28
C ASP A 24 1.03 -32.60 -6.28
N GLU A 25 2.08 -31.94 -5.79
CA GLU A 25 3.26 -31.57 -6.59
C GLU A 25 4.08 -32.76 -7.10
N ASN A 26 3.87 -33.96 -6.57
CA ASN A 26 4.58 -35.17 -6.96
C ASN A 26 3.89 -35.94 -8.09
N THR A 27 2.64 -35.64 -8.38
CA THR A 27 1.90 -36.21 -9.50
C THR A 27 1.94 -35.29 -10.71
N TYR A 28 1.93 -35.82 -11.91
CA TYR A 28 1.92 -35.02 -13.14
C TYR A 28 1.43 -35.85 -14.33
N VAL A 29 0.94 -35.16 -15.34
CA VAL A 29 0.63 -35.73 -16.64
C VAL A 29 1.78 -35.40 -17.61
N GLU A 30 2.38 -36.40 -18.23
CA GLU A 30 3.28 -36.23 -19.37
C GLU A 30 2.54 -36.48 -20.67
N LEU A 31 2.58 -35.50 -21.58
CA LEU A 31 1.88 -35.55 -22.86
C LEU A 31 2.82 -36.03 -23.96
N ASP A 32 2.87 -37.34 -24.18
CA ASP A 32 3.72 -38.00 -25.18
C ASP A 32 3.05 -38.19 -26.55
N GLY A 33 1.73 -38.01 -26.62
CA GLY A 33 0.94 -38.15 -27.84
C GLY A 33 1.17 -37.06 -28.90
N LYS A 34 0.61 -37.29 -30.08
CA LYS A 34 0.64 -36.30 -31.18
C LYS A 34 -0.14 -35.02 -30.82
N LYS A 35 -1.21 -35.14 -30.05
CA LYS A 35 -2.07 -34.05 -29.62
C LYS A 35 -1.69 -33.65 -28.20
N LYS A 36 -1.01 -32.53 -28.06
CA LYS A 36 -0.53 -32.04 -26.76
C LYS A 36 -1.53 -31.05 -26.20
N GLU A 37 -2.56 -31.58 -25.55
CA GLU A 37 -3.61 -30.77 -24.91
C GLU A 37 -4.19 -31.47 -23.67
N ILE A 38 -4.70 -30.67 -22.73
CA ILE A 38 -5.46 -31.11 -21.57
C ILE A 38 -6.84 -30.46 -21.65
N THR A 39 -7.89 -31.27 -21.52
CA THR A 39 -9.27 -30.79 -21.40
C THR A 39 -9.81 -31.09 -20.00
N ILE A 40 -10.43 -30.07 -19.39
CA ILE A 40 -11.04 -30.12 -18.08
C ILE A 40 -12.50 -29.69 -18.23
N SER A 41 -13.42 -30.45 -17.59
CA SER A 41 -14.85 -30.16 -17.58
C SER A 41 -15.35 -30.05 -16.15
N THR A 42 -16.11 -29.01 -15.85
CA THR A 42 -16.74 -28.80 -14.54
C THR A 42 -18.19 -29.27 -14.52
N PRO A 43 -18.73 -29.72 -13.38
CA PRO A 43 -20.13 -30.15 -13.27
C PRO A 43 -21.13 -29.03 -13.56
N GLN A 44 -20.72 -27.78 -13.36
CA GLN A 44 -21.54 -26.58 -13.54
C GLN A 44 -20.73 -25.52 -14.28
N LEU A 45 -21.40 -24.54 -14.84
CA LEU A 45 -20.75 -23.35 -15.40
C LEU A 45 -19.96 -22.64 -14.29
N ILE A 46 -18.71 -22.32 -14.59
CA ILE A 46 -17.85 -21.49 -13.74
C ILE A 46 -17.56 -20.17 -14.46
N THR A 47 -17.49 -19.08 -13.70
CA THR A 47 -16.96 -17.81 -14.19
C THR A 47 -15.59 -17.60 -13.59
N PHE A 48 -14.57 -17.44 -14.45
CA PHE A 48 -13.18 -17.29 -14.02
C PHE A 48 -12.42 -16.30 -14.90
N ASN A 49 -11.35 -15.74 -14.38
CA ASN A 49 -10.50 -14.77 -15.08
C ASN A 49 -9.02 -14.94 -14.74
N ARG A 50 -8.70 -16.01 -14.01
CA ARG A 50 -7.32 -16.42 -13.69
C ARG A 50 -7.19 -17.92 -13.88
N LEU A 51 -6.17 -18.33 -14.59
CA LEU A 51 -5.79 -19.74 -14.73
C LEU A 51 -4.33 -19.88 -14.33
N LEU A 52 -4.05 -20.78 -13.38
CA LEU A 52 -2.71 -21.11 -12.93
C LEU A 52 -2.30 -22.43 -13.56
N LEU A 53 -1.09 -22.48 -14.09
CA LEU A 53 -0.44 -23.65 -14.66
C LEU A 53 0.93 -23.83 -14.01
N GLN A 54 1.34 -25.08 -13.75
CA GLN A 54 2.69 -25.42 -13.24
C GLN A 54 3.21 -26.67 -13.94
N GLU A 55 4.47 -26.61 -14.38
CA GLU A 55 5.22 -27.78 -14.89
C GLU A 55 5.87 -28.56 -13.76
N ALA A 56 6.06 -29.85 -13.93
CA ALA A 56 6.78 -30.72 -13.02
C ALA A 56 8.30 -30.51 -13.08
N ILE A 57 8.74 -29.30 -12.74
CA ILE A 57 10.12 -28.83 -12.95
C ILE A 57 11.13 -29.68 -12.19
N ALA A 58 10.82 -30.11 -10.97
CA ALA A 58 11.73 -30.86 -10.12
C ALA A 58 12.22 -32.17 -10.76
N SER A 59 11.36 -32.81 -11.58
CA SER A 59 11.65 -34.07 -12.25
C SER A 59 11.87 -33.94 -13.77
N HIS A 60 11.30 -32.89 -14.40
CA HIS A 60 11.19 -32.79 -15.87
C HIS A 60 11.73 -31.49 -16.46
N SER A 61 12.17 -30.54 -15.64
CA SER A 61 12.56 -29.18 -16.06
C SER A 61 11.47 -28.44 -16.86
N GLU A 62 11.77 -27.26 -17.36
CA GLU A 62 10.85 -26.48 -18.23
C GLU A 62 10.82 -27.05 -19.64
N ARG A 63 9.65 -27.38 -20.14
CA ARG A 63 9.45 -28.01 -21.44
C ARG A 63 8.54 -27.24 -22.39
N VAL A 64 7.60 -26.46 -21.84
CA VAL A 64 6.66 -25.70 -22.61
C VAL A 64 7.25 -24.36 -23.01
N GLU A 65 7.24 -24.04 -24.31
CA GLU A 65 7.72 -22.76 -24.86
C GLU A 65 6.55 -21.84 -25.24
N LYS A 66 5.39 -22.43 -25.62
CA LYS A 66 4.19 -21.68 -25.95
C LYS A 66 2.94 -22.49 -25.71
N HIS A 67 1.94 -21.86 -25.14
CA HIS A 67 0.65 -22.50 -24.86
C HIS A 67 -0.51 -21.53 -25.08
N ALA A 68 -1.71 -22.09 -25.26
CA ALA A 68 -2.96 -21.36 -25.39
C ALA A 68 -4.05 -22.03 -24.55
N VAL A 69 -5.00 -21.23 -24.12
CA VAL A 69 -6.18 -21.67 -23.35
C VAL A 69 -7.43 -21.34 -24.14
N ASP A 70 -8.28 -22.33 -24.31
CA ASP A 70 -9.59 -22.19 -24.91
C ASP A 70 -10.69 -22.46 -23.88
N ALA A 71 -11.81 -21.77 -24.01
CA ALA A 71 -13.07 -22.03 -23.31
C ALA A 71 -14.14 -22.48 -24.30
N TRP A 72 -15.01 -23.41 -23.87
CA TRP A 72 -16.17 -23.84 -24.66
C TRP A 72 -17.31 -22.84 -24.48
N ILE A 73 -17.59 -22.03 -25.49
CA ILE A 73 -18.56 -20.95 -25.46
C ILE A 73 -19.48 -21.04 -26.66
N ALA A 74 -20.78 -21.06 -26.44
CA ALA A 74 -21.80 -21.12 -27.49
C ALA A 74 -21.54 -22.24 -28.52
N GLY A 75 -21.21 -23.45 -28.03
CA GLY A 75 -21.04 -24.63 -28.86
C GLY A 75 -19.73 -24.71 -29.64
N GLN A 76 -18.74 -23.89 -29.33
CA GLN A 76 -17.44 -23.91 -29.98
C GLN A 76 -16.30 -23.54 -29.03
N TRP A 77 -15.08 -23.99 -29.36
CA TRP A 77 -13.88 -23.57 -28.68
C TRP A 77 -13.50 -22.15 -29.07
N LYS A 78 -13.29 -21.27 -28.08
CA LYS A 78 -12.76 -19.92 -28.28
C LYS A 78 -11.48 -19.78 -27.47
N GLU A 79 -10.41 -19.32 -28.13
CA GLU A 79 -9.17 -18.97 -27.44
C GLU A 79 -9.42 -17.76 -26.54
N ILE A 80 -9.05 -17.88 -25.28
CA ILE A 80 -9.21 -16.83 -24.25
C ILE A 80 -7.89 -16.27 -23.75
N ALA A 81 -6.80 -17.04 -23.92
CA ALA A 81 -5.46 -16.58 -23.56
C ALA A 81 -4.38 -17.34 -24.35
N GLN A 82 -3.27 -16.70 -24.60
CA GLN A 82 -2.05 -17.30 -25.15
C GLN A 82 -0.84 -16.74 -24.40
N ALA A 83 0.16 -17.57 -24.13
CA ALA A 83 1.40 -17.16 -23.48
C ALA A 83 2.58 -18.05 -23.89
N THR A 84 3.78 -17.63 -23.50
CA THR A 84 5.03 -18.37 -23.69
C THR A 84 5.18 -19.50 -22.67
N ASN A 85 6.35 -19.72 -22.11
CA ASN A 85 6.66 -20.77 -21.13
C ASN A 85 5.74 -20.76 -19.92
N ILE A 86 5.61 -21.90 -19.27
CA ILE A 86 4.87 -22.08 -18.00
C ILE A 86 5.82 -22.03 -16.82
N GLY A 87 6.83 -22.86 -16.82
CA GLY A 87 7.82 -22.95 -15.76
C GLY A 87 7.25 -23.37 -14.41
N TYR A 88 7.90 -22.92 -13.35
CA TYR A 88 7.47 -23.23 -11.99
C TYR A 88 6.03 -22.79 -11.69
N LYS A 89 5.59 -21.63 -12.26
CA LYS A 89 4.24 -21.11 -12.08
C LYS A 89 3.90 -20.06 -13.12
N ARG A 90 2.84 -20.28 -13.85
CA ARG A 90 2.26 -19.29 -14.76
C ARG A 90 0.84 -18.96 -14.36
N ILE A 91 0.52 -17.69 -14.17
CA ILE A 91 -0.83 -17.20 -13.94
C ILE A 91 -1.25 -16.40 -15.16
N LEU A 92 -2.21 -16.93 -15.89
CA LEU A 92 -2.85 -16.23 -17.01
C LEU A 92 -3.97 -15.33 -16.48
N ARG A 93 -4.07 -14.15 -17.04
CA ARG A 93 -5.06 -13.12 -16.71
C ARG A 93 -5.82 -12.73 -17.97
N PHE A 94 -7.12 -12.75 -17.88
CA PHE A 94 -8.04 -12.43 -18.99
C PHE A 94 -9.35 -11.89 -18.43
N PRO A 95 -10.23 -11.26 -19.25
CA PRO A 95 -11.58 -10.87 -18.87
C PRO A 95 -12.39 -12.06 -18.38
N ASP A 96 -13.47 -11.80 -17.63
CA ASP A 96 -14.37 -12.85 -17.14
C ASP A 96 -14.85 -13.74 -18.27
N VAL A 97 -14.70 -15.04 -18.08
CA VAL A 97 -15.15 -16.09 -18.99
C VAL A 97 -16.05 -17.06 -18.23
N THR A 98 -17.23 -17.35 -18.77
CA THR A 98 -18.15 -18.33 -18.22
C THR A 98 -18.20 -19.55 -19.12
N THR A 99 -17.87 -20.73 -18.58
CA THR A 99 -17.83 -22.00 -19.31
C THR A 99 -17.91 -23.20 -18.35
N ASP A 100 -18.21 -24.36 -18.87
CA ASP A 100 -18.09 -25.66 -18.20
C ASP A 100 -16.93 -26.52 -18.74
N LYS A 101 -16.18 -26.01 -19.77
CA LYS A 101 -15.05 -26.75 -20.35
C LYS A 101 -13.92 -25.84 -20.71
N ILE A 102 -12.73 -26.22 -20.31
CA ILE A 102 -11.46 -25.53 -20.58
C ILE A 102 -10.54 -26.50 -21.30
N ARG A 103 -9.82 -26.01 -22.28
CA ARG A 103 -8.77 -26.76 -22.99
C ARG A 103 -7.48 -25.98 -22.98
N ILE A 104 -6.39 -26.61 -22.55
CA ILE A 104 -5.05 -26.06 -22.61
C ILE A 104 -4.31 -26.77 -23.75
N ARG A 105 -3.82 -26.04 -24.73
CA ARG A 105 -3.02 -26.52 -25.87
C ARG A 105 -1.57 -26.11 -25.70
N PHE A 106 -0.67 -27.09 -25.79
CA PHE A 106 0.77 -26.86 -25.70
C PHE A 106 1.33 -26.80 -27.12
N LEU A 107 1.54 -25.58 -27.62
CA LEU A 107 1.79 -25.27 -29.03
C LEU A 107 3.23 -25.51 -29.46
N GLU A 108 4.19 -25.07 -28.63
CA GLU A 108 5.63 -25.21 -28.84
C GLU A 108 6.27 -25.77 -27.57
N ASN A 109 7.10 -26.80 -27.74
CA ASN A 109 7.67 -27.54 -26.61
C ASN A 109 9.07 -28.09 -26.95
N ARG A 110 10.00 -27.99 -25.99
CA ARG A 110 11.35 -28.60 -26.12
C ARG A 110 11.34 -30.10 -25.97
N ALA A 111 10.39 -30.59 -25.15
CA ALA A 111 10.14 -32.02 -24.89
C ALA A 111 8.66 -32.21 -24.61
N ASN A 112 8.23 -33.44 -24.28
CA ASN A 112 6.84 -33.69 -23.92
C ASN A 112 6.45 -32.84 -22.69
N PRO A 113 5.39 -32.03 -22.73
CA PRO A 113 4.91 -31.27 -21.58
C PRO A 113 4.64 -32.19 -20.39
N ALA A 114 5.09 -31.79 -19.22
CA ALA A 114 4.84 -32.48 -17.95
C ALA A 114 4.18 -31.47 -16.99
N ILE A 115 2.90 -31.62 -16.77
CA ILE A 115 2.09 -30.66 -16.01
C ILE A 115 1.59 -31.30 -14.73
N HIS A 116 1.80 -30.65 -13.58
CA HIS A 116 1.34 -31.16 -12.29
C HIS A 116 0.18 -30.39 -11.67
N THR A 117 -0.05 -29.12 -12.05
CA THR A 117 -1.12 -28.33 -11.43
C THR A 117 -1.82 -27.44 -12.45
N ILE A 118 -3.14 -27.47 -12.41
CA ILE A 118 -4.03 -26.53 -13.11
C ILE A 118 -5.11 -26.09 -12.14
N THR A 119 -5.22 -24.78 -11.87
CA THR A 119 -6.30 -24.21 -11.07
C THR A 119 -6.92 -22.99 -11.74
N ALA A 120 -8.24 -22.82 -11.57
CA ALA A 120 -8.97 -21.66 -12.07
C ALA A 120 -9.56 -20.86 -10.92
N HIS A 121 -9.55 -19.53 -11.04
CA HIS A 121 -10.01 -18.63 -9.99
C HIS A 121 -10.77 -17.45 -10.59
N HIS A 122 -11.72 -16.91 -9.82
CA HIS A 122 -12.37 -15.65 -10.13
C HIS A 122 -11.82 -14.54 -9.24
N TYR A 123 -10.88 -13.78 -9.76
CA TYR A 123 -10.33 -12.62 -9.06
C TYR A 123 -11.29 -11.44 -9.18
N GLN A 124 -11.74 -10.96 -8.06
CA GLN A 124 -12.44 -9.68 -7.95
C GLN A 124 -11.48 -8.63 -7.42
N ALA A 125 -11.32 -7.54 -8.16
CA ALA A 125 -10.52 -6.42 -7.70
C ALA A 125 -11.08 -5.90 -6.37
N ARG A 126 -10.23 -5.75 -5.37
CA ARG A 126 -10.59 -5.17 -4.08
C ARG A 126 -10.53 -3.66 -4.16
N PRO A 127 -11.35 -2.95 -3.36
CA PRO A 127 -11.21 -1.51 -3.23
C PRO A 127 -9.78 -1.13 -2.80
N PRO A 128 -9.22 -0.03 -3.34
CA PRO A 128 -7.89 0.40 -2.97
C PRO A 128 -7.84 0.83 -1.50
N GLN A 129 -6.68 0.67 -0.88
CA GLN A 129 -6.35 1.42 0.32
C GLN A 129 -6.09 2.88 -0.06
N LEU A 130 -6.31 3.80 0.87
CA LEU A 130 -6.27 5.23 0.62
C LEU A 130 -5.13 5.88 1.41
N ASP A 131 -4.50 6.87 0.79
CA ASP A 131 -3.62 7.83 1.43
C ASP A 131 -4.26 9.21 1.44
N PHE A 132 -3.92 10.00 2.44
CA PHE A 132 -4.37 11.37 2.59
C PHE A 132 -3.17 12.29 2.45
N ILE A 133 -3.22 13.19 1.49
CA ILE A 133 -2.14 14.13 1.20
C ILE A 133 -2.68 15.54 1.36
N ARG A 134 -2.10 16.32 2.28
CA ARG A 134 -2.47 17.72 2.47
C ARG A 134 -1.33 18.61 1.98
N ASP A 135 -1.66 19.72 1.33
CA ASP A 135 -0.71 20.75 0.99
C ASP A 135 -0.58 21.80 2.14
N LEU A 136 0.43 22.68 2.02
CA LEU A 136 0.67 23.72 3.02
C LEU A 136 -0.50 24.66 3.24
N ALA A 137 -1.37 24.83 2.25
CA ALA A 137 -2.58 25.66 2.32
C ALA A 137 -3.78 24.91 2.93
N GLY A 138 -3.65 23.64 3.30
CA GLY A 138 -4.69 22.84 3.93
C GLY A 138 -5.60 22.10 2.96
N ASN A 139 -5.31 22.03 1.67
CA ASN A 139 -6.10 21.25 0.73
C ASN A 139 -5.74 19.79 0.83
N VAL A 140 -6.71 18.95 1.18
CA VAL A 140 -6.56 17.50 1.32
C VAL A 140 -6.98 16.80 0.04
N ARG A 141 -6.10 15.93 -0.47
CA ARG A 141 -6.38 14.95 -1.53
C ARG A 141 -6.45 13.55 -0.94
N ILE A 142 -7.38 12.76 -1.43
CA ILE A 142 -7.49 11.34 -1.09
C ILE A 142 -7.10 10.56 -2.35
N GLU A 143 -6.06 9.76 -2.24
CA GLU A 143 -5.47 9.00 -3.36
C GLU A 143 -5.30 7.52 -2.99
N PRO A 144 -5.30 6.60 -3.97
CA PRO A 144 -5.00 5.20 -3.68
C PRO A 144 -3.52 5.04 -3.28
N LYS A 145 -3.25 4.20 -2.28
CA LYS A 145 -1.88 3.91 -1.82
C LYS A 145 -1.03 3.31 -2.93
N LEU A 146 0.16 3.87 -3.15
CA LEU A 146 1.10 3.40 -4.17
C LEU A 146 1.58 1.96 -3.95
N GLN A 147 1.59 1.45 -2.72
CA GLN A 147 2.00 0.07 -2.41
C GLN A 147 1.13 -0.99 -3.07
N ASP A 148 -0.15 -0.70 -3.31
CA ASP A 148 -1.02 -1.60 -4.06
C ASP A 148 -0.64 -1.69 -5.55
N PHE A 149 0.13 -0.72 -6.06
CA PHE A 149 0.68 -0.75 -7.41
C PHE A 149 1.89 -1.68 -7.58
N GLN A 150 2.75 -1.82 -6.58
CA GLN A 150 3.99 -2.60 -6.70
C GLN A 150 3.75 -4.09 -6.90
N TRP A 151 2.69 -4.64 -6.31
CA TRP A 151 2.31 -6.05 -6.48
C TRP A 151 1.64 -6.36 -7.82
N ASN A 152 1.19 -5.32 -8.51
CA ASN A 152 0.54 -5.42 -9.83
C ASN A 152 1.47 -5.08 -11.01
N GLN A 153 2.77 -4.91 -10.78
CA GLN A 153 3.75 -4.48 -11.80
C GLN A 153 3.89 -5.44 -12.98
N TYR A 154 3.27 -6.60 -12.95
CA TYR A 154 3.30 -7.57 -14.06
C TYR A 154 2.11 -7.48 -15.03
N GLY A 155 1.31 -6.43 -14.95
CA GLY A 155 0.20 -6.18 -15.87
C GLY A 155 0.21 -4.74 -16.38
N GLU A 156 0.25 -4.54 -17.68
CA GLU A 156 0.28 -3.24 -18.39
C GLU A 156 -0.85 -2.26 -18.00
N ASN A 157 -1.78 -2.64 -17.16
CA ASN A 157 -2.98 -1.88 -16.82
C ASN A 157 -3.30 -1.83 -15.32
N ALA A 158 -2.38 -2.16 -14.42
CA ALA A 158 -2.65 -2.10 -13.00
C ALA A 158 -3.08 -0.68 -12.55
N SER A 159 -2.40 0.36 -13.06
CA SER A 159 -2.73 1.76 -12.83
C SER A 159 -4.07 2.18 -13.45
N LYS A 160 -4.44 1.67 -14.61
CA LYS A 160 -5.72 1.98 -15.27
C LYS A 160 -6.90 1.31 -14.58
N ASN A 161 -6.73 0.13 -13.99
CA ASN A 161 -7.79 -0.57 -13.27
C ASN A 161 -8.08 0.03 -11.89
N LEU A 162 -7.13 0.71 -11.26
CA LEU A 162 -7.33 1.41 -9.99
C LEU A 162 -7.96 2.79 -10.16
N SER A 163 -7.83 3.43 -11.32
CA SER A 163 -8.46 4.72 -11.61
C SER A 163 -9.90 4.62 -12.11
N GLN A 164 -10.41 3.43 -12.39
CA GLN A 164 -11.73 3.25 -12.99
C GLN A 164 -12.67 2.50 -12.04
N GLY A 165 -13.67 3.20 -11.54
CA GLY A 165 -14.90 2.62 -11.02
C GLY A 165 -15.03 2.51 -9.50
N TYR A 166 -14.07 2.94 -8.68
CA TYR A 166 -14.29 3.02 -7.24
C TYR A 166 -14.82 4.38 -6.82
N THR A 167 -15.62 4.38 -5.75
CA THR A 167 -16.13 5.60 -5.11
C THR A 167 -15.51 5.70 -3.71
N VAL A 168 -15.05 6.88 -3.33
CA VAL A 168 -14.55 7.17 -1.99
C VAL A 168 -15.59 7.94 -1.20
N TYR A 169 -15.85 7.48 0.03
CA TYR A 169 -16.68 8.19 1.02
C TYR A 169 -15.81 8.62 2.18
N TYR A 170 -16.04 9.83 2.69
CA TYR A 170 -15.22 10.37 3.77
C TYR A 170 -16.00 11.22 4.77
N THR A 171 -15.40 11.44 5.94
CA THR A 171 -15.84 12.36 7.00
C THR A 171 -14.63 13.13 7.53
N THR A 172 -14.88 14.33 8.11
CA THR A 172 -13.85 15.18 8.73
C THR A 172 -14.21 15.60 10.16
N ASP A 173 -15.28 15.03 10.70
CA ASP A 173 -15.82 15.33 12.03
C ASP A 173 -15.52 14.22 13.07
N GLY A 174 -14.65 13.26 12.69
CA GLY A 174 -14.32 12.10 13.53
C GLY A 174 -15.33 10.96 13.46
N SER A 175 -16.49 11.15 12.82
CA SER A 175 -17.47 10.07 12.63
C SER A 175 -16.96 9.00 11.67
N THR A 176 -17.50 7.78 11.79
CA THR A 176 -17.21 6.69 10.85
C THR A 176 -17.97 6.91 9.55
N PRO A 177 -17.30 7.04 8.40
CA PRO A 177 -17.98 7.22 7.12
C PRO A 177 -18.77 5.96 6.72
N THR A 178 -19.87 6.19 6.03
CA THR A 178 -20.74 5.18 5.43
C THR A 178 -20.98 5.53 3.95
N THR A 179 -21.65 4.66 3.21
CA THR A 179 -22.06 4.94 1.82
C THR A 179 -23.05 6.11 1.68
N SER A 180 -23.55 6.64 2.80
CA SER A 180 -24.36 7.87 2.86
C SER A 180 -23.54 9.12 3.16
N SER A 181 -22.26 8.97 3.48
CA SER A 181 -21.35 10.08 3.77
C SER A 181 -20.97 10.84 2.49
N THR A 182 -20.22 11.94 2.64
CA THR A 182 -19.78 12.76 1.52
C THR A 182 -18.91 11.94 0.56
N LYS A 183 -19.22 12.01 -0.74
CA LYS A 183 -18.39 11.42 -1.79
C LYS A 183 -17.21 12.33 -2.08
N TYR A 184 -16.01 11.74 -2.14
CA TYR A 184 -14.83 12.48 -2.58
C TYR A 184 -14.85 12.64 -4.10
N THR A 185 -14.87 13.89 -4.57
CA THR A 185 -14.86 14.24 -5.99
C THR A 185 -13.76 15.22 -6.35
N LYS A 186 -13.25 15.96 -5.39
CA LYS A 186 -12.19 16.99 -5.52
C LYS A 186 -11.53 17.24 -4.17
N PRO A 187 -10.31 17.83 -4.15
CA PRO A 187 -9.67 18.26 -2.92
C PRO A 187 -10.60 19.17 -2.08
N PHE A 188 -10.50 19.05 -0.77
CA PHE A 188 -11.27 19.85 0.20
C PHE A 188 -10.34 20.49 1.22
N GLN A 189 -10.79 21.60 1.81
CA GLN A 189 -10.02 22.34 2.82
C GLN A 189 -10.21 21.69 4.20
N MET A 190 -9.12 21.56 4.94
CA MET A 190 -9.11 21.06 6.32
C MET A 190 -8.02 21.76 7.12
N GLU A 191 -8.41 22.52 8.17
CA GLU A 191 -7.46 23.21 9.04
C GLU A 191 -6.71 22.25 9.97
N ASN A 192 -7.45 21.45 10.72
CA ASN A 192 -6.93 20.40 11.58
C ASN A 192 -7.99 19.32 11.82
N GLY A 193 -7.62 18.23 12.48
CA GLY A 193 -8.52 17.16 12.88
C GLY A 193 -8.31 15.86 12.12
N GLU A 194 -9.25 14.94 12.28
CA GLU A 194 -9.18 13.59 11.71
C GLU A 194 -10.04 13.48 10.44
N VAL A 195 -9.44 12.98 9.38
CA VAL A 195 -10.16 12.53 8.19
C VAL A 195 -10.26 11.00 8.21
N LYS A 196 -11.44 10.47 7.92
CA LYS A 196 -11.67 9.03 7.74
C LYS A 196 -12.27 8.79 6.38
N ALA A 197 -11.83 7.75 5.69
CA ALA A 197 -12.36 7.39 4.38
C ALA A 197 -12.27 5.89 4.10
N PHE A 198 -13.12 5.43 3.22
CA PHE A 198 -13.03 4.10 2.61
C PHE A 198 -13.46 4.15 1.16
N ALA A 199 -12.95 3.20 0.37
CA ALA A 199 -13.32 3.06 -1.03
C ALA A 199 -14.34 1.94 -1.21
N VAL A 200 -15.25 2.11 -2.19
CA VAL A 200 -16.22 1.08 -2.63
C VAL A 200 -15.96 0.76 -4.08
N LEU A 201 -15.76 -0.51 -4.40
CA LEU A 201 -15.56 -1.02 -5.76
C LEU A 201 -16.50 -2.20 -6.00
N ASN A 202 -17.34 -2.12 -7.04
CA ASN A 202 -18.30 -3.17 -7.41
C ASN A 202 -19.20 -3.62 -6.24
N GLY A 203 -19.63 -2.68 -5.39
CA GLY A 203 -20.44 -2.95 -4.21
C GLY A 203 -19.69 -3.52 -3.01
N MET A 204 -18.38 -3.75 -3.12
CA MET A 204 -17.53 -4.19 -2.02
C MET A 204 -16.94 -2.97 -1.31
N GLU A 205 -17.06 -2.92 0.01
CA GLU A 205 -16.43 -1.91 0.85
C GLU A 205 -14.99 -2.30 1.19
N GLY A 206 -14.08 -1.36 1.02
CA GLY A 206 -12.68 -1.50 1.43
C GLY A 206 -12.48 -1.26 2.92
N ALA A 207 -11.28 -1.52 3.40
CA ALA A 207 -10.91 -1.18 4.76
C ALA A 207 -10.93 0.35 4.94
N MET A 208 -11.39 0.80 6.10
CA MET A 208 -11.34 2.20 6.46
C MET A 208 -9.90 2.61 6.80
N GLN A 209 -9.50 3.75 6.31
CA GLN A 209 -8.27 4.45 6.66
C GLN A 209 -8.58 5.78 7.33
N SER A 210 -7.68 6.26 8.16
CA SER A 210 -7.74 7.59 8.74
C SER A 210 -6.35 8.22 8.80
N ASP A 211 -6.33 9.53 8.80
CA ASP A 211 -5.17 10.34 9.15
C ASP A 211 -5.60 11.54 9.99
N HIS A 212 -4.68 12.04 10.80
CA HIS A 212 -4.88 13.21 11.62
C HIS A 212 -3.92 14.31 11.18
N PHE A 213 -4.48 15.45 10.79
CA PHE A 213 -3.73 16.65 10.42
C PHE A 213 -3.69 17.64 11.59
N GLY A 214 -2.54 18.24 11.78
CA GLY A 214 -2.37 19.40 12.66
C GLY A 214 -2.81 20.71 11.98
N TRP A 215 -2.43 21.85 12.59
CA TRP A 215 -2.68 23.17 12.01
C TRP A 215 -2.03 23.35 10.64
N ILE A 216 -2.65 24.15 9.76
CA ILE A 216 -2.10 24.52 8.45
C ILE A 216 -0.73 25.19 8.61
N LYS A 217 0.24 24.82 7.76
CA LYS A 217 1.64 25.22 7.87
C LYS A 217 2.06 26.34 6.91
N GLN A 218 1.12 26.91 6.15
CA GLN A 218 1.40 27.92 5.12
C GLN A 218 2.22 29.10 5.64
N ASP A 219 1.97 29.53 6.88
CA ASP A 219 2.64 30.67 7.50
C ASP A 219 3.78 30.30 8.44
N TRP A 220 4.10 28.99 8.54
CA TRP A 220 5.18 28.53 9.41
C TRP A 220 6.54 28.93 8.86
N LYS A 221 7.43 29.34 9.75
CA LYS A 221 8.80 29.77 9.42
C LYS A 221 9.80 29.16 10.38
N LEU A 222 10.91 28.69 9.82
CA LEU A 222 12.04 28.26 10.64
C LEU A 222 12.63 29.46 11.39
N ILE A 223 12.74 29.37 12.72
CA ILE A 223 13.49 30.33 13.54
C ILE A 223 14.95 29.90 13.60
N SER A 224 15.18 28.65 13.99
CA SER A 224 16.52 28.06 14.09
C SER A 224 16.43 26.53 14.09
N ALA A 225 17.51 25.91 13.65
CA ALA A 225 17.80 24.50 13.89
C ALA A 225 19.23 24.42 14.48
N SER A 226 19.46 23.39 15.30
CA SER A 226 20.80 23.16 15.87
C SER A 226 21.84 22.95 14.78
N SER A 227 21.49 22.30 13.71
CA SER A 227 22.28 22.09 12.49
C SER A 227 21.37 21.48 11.39
N GLU A 228 21.87 21.48 10.17
CA GLU A 228 21.24 20.79 9.04
C GLU A 228 22.31 20.30 8.06
N THR A 229 21.97 19.29 7.26
CA THR A 229 22.82 18.87 6.14
C THR A 229 22.37 19.58 4.85
N GLU A 230 23.24 19.61 3.85
CA GLU A 230 22.96 20.35 2.61
C GLU A 230 21.72 19.88 1.86
N GLU A 231 21.48 18.56 1.87
CA GLU A 231 20.35 17.94 1.17
C GLU A 231 19.07 17.84 2.01
N HIS A 232 19.17 18.02 3.34
CA HIS A 232 18.09 17.82 4.29
C HIS A 232 17.93 19.02 5.23
N ALA A 233 17.49 20.14 4.66
CA ALA A 233 17.27 21.39 5.37
C ALA A 233 16.19 21.25 6.45
N ALA A 234 16.28 22.08 7.51
CA ALA A 234 15.34 22.01 8.63
C ALA A 234 13.88 22.36 8.25
N THR A 235 13.69 23.12 7.20
CA THR A 235 12.34 23.42 6.67
C THR A 235 11.61 22.21 6.11
N LEU A 236 12.31 21.13 5.75
CA LEU A 236 11.71 19.87 5.30
C LEU A 236 10.99 19.12 6.44
N ALA A 237 11.17 19.53 7.70
CA ALA A 237 10.46 18.96 8.84
C ALA A 237 8.98 19.37 8.93
N PHE A 238 8.50 20.32 8.09
CA PHE A 238 7.13 20.82 8.11
C PHE A 238 6.64 21.29 6.73
N ASP A 239 7.03 20.59 5.67
CA ASP A 239 6.74 20.93 4.27
C ASP A 239 5.54 20.17 3.67
N GLU A 240 4.86 19.36 4.46
CA GLU A 240 3.75 18.47 4.05
C GLU A 240 4.18 17.41 2.99
N GLN A 241 5.49 17.08 2.94
CA GLN A 241 6.04 16.11 2.01
C GLN A 241 6.63 14.91 2.80
N PRO A 242 5.92 13.82 3.00
CA PRO A 242 6.36 12.74 3.90
C PRO A 242 7.62 11.98 3.44
N LEU A 243 8.08 12.20 2.22
CA LEU A 243 9.30 11.59 1.67
C LEU A 243 10.54 12.48 1.81
N THR A 244 10.38 13.76 2.14
CA THR A 244 11.46 14.67 2.52
C THR A 244 11.65 14.64 4.02
N TYR A 245 12.79 15.07 4.51
CA TYR A 245 13.04 15.13 5.95
C TYR A 245 14.21 16.08 6.29
N TRP A 246 14.13 16.70 7.44
CA TRP A 246 15.28 17.34 8.06
C TRP A 246 16.24 16.30 8.61
N LEU A 247 17.55 16.50 8.39
CA LEU A 247 18.61 15.73 9.02
C LEU A 247 19.63 16.67 9.64
N SER A 248 19.84 16.57 10.96
CA SER A 248 20.87 17.33 11.65
C SER A 248 22.26 16.73 11.39
N LYS A 249 23.31 17.52 11.60
CA LYS A 249 24.67 16.98 11.76
C LYS A 249 24.80 16.29 13.12
N PRO A 250 25.79 15.38 13.30
CA PRO A 250 26.02 14.74 14.59
C PRO A 250 26.23 15.77 15.71
N GLY A 251 25.61 15.53 16.84
CA GLY A 251 25.76 16.42 18.03
C GLY A 251 24.78 16.02 19.14
N ASN A 252 24.99 16.63 20.30
CA ASN A 252 24.10 16.46 21.45
C ASN A 252 22.98 17.50 21.42
N ARG A 253 21.77 17.09 21.85
CA ARG A 253 20.61 17.99 22.00
C ARG A 253 20.26 18.75 20.72
N GLN A 254 19.97 17.99 19.68
CA GLN A 254 19.52 18.55 18.41
C GLN A 254 18.11 19.17 18.60
N SER A 255 17.87 20.33 18.04
CA SER A 255 16.61 21.05 18.19
C SER A 255 16.20 21.79 16.94
N ILE A 256 14.89 21.99 16.79
CA ILE A 256 14.26 22.84 15.78
C ILE A 256 13.28 23.80 16.46
N ALA A 257 13.29 25.06 16.06
CA ALA A 257 12.37 26.09 16.54
C ALA A 257 11.62 26.73 15.36
N ILE A 258 10.30 26.87 15.51
CA ILE A 258 9.36 27.25 14.46
C ILE A 258 8.49 28.41 14.94
N ASP A 259 8.28 29.42 14.10
CA ASP A 259 7.25 30.45 14.19
C ASP A 259 6.01 29.97 13.44
N LEU A 260 4.89 29.82 14.13
CA LEU A 260 3.61 29.35 13.54
C LEU A 260 2.85 30.46 12.80
N GLY A 261 3.40 31.71 12.79
CA GLY A 261 2.76 32.89 12.20
C GLY A 261 1.77 33.54 13.15
N THR A 262 0.87 32.80 13.74
CA THR A 262 -0.14 33.26 14.70
C THR A 262 -0.12 32.41 15.99
N PRO A 263 -0.50 33.00 17.15
CA PRO A 263 -0.71 32.22 18.35
C PRO A 263 -1.84 31.20 18.14
N SER A 264 -1.56 29.94 18.47
CA SER A 264 -2.53 28.84 18.38
C SER A 264 -2.63 28.11 19.72
N GLU A 265 -3.83 27.57 20.04
CA GLU A 265 -3.99 26.66 21.14
C GLU A 265 -3.49 25.29 20.70
N LEU A 266 -2.48 24.78 21.39
CA LEU A 266 -1.83 23.50 21.12
C LEU A 266 -2.21 22.50 22.19
N ARG A 267 -2.72 21.35 21.76
CA ARG A 267 -3.08 20.20 22.63
C ARG A 267 -2.07 19.07 22.54
N GLY A 268 -1.15 19.17 21.57
CA GLY A 268 -0.13 18.18 21.34
C GLY A 268 0.62 18.40 20.03
N PHE A 269 1.42 17.42 19.69
CA PHE A 269 2.12 17.38 18.42
C PHE A 269 2.25 15.96 17.89
N ALA A 270 2.44 15.81 16.59
CA ALA A 270 2.80 14.55 15.96
C ALA A 270 4.19 14.66 15.33
N TYR A 271 4.92 13.56 15.45
CA TYR A 271 6.24 13.36 14.86
C TYR A 271 6.18 12.20 13.88
N THR A 272 6.55 12.45 12.64
CA THR A 272 6.71 11.42 11.61
C THR A 272 8.20 11.16 11.39
N PRO A 273 8.73 9.97 11.73
CA PRO A 273 10.10 9.62 11.46
C PRO A 273 10.31 9.42 9.96
N GLN A 274 11.52 9.68 9.46
CA GLN A 274 11.88 9.30 8.10
C GLN A 274 11.98 7.78 7.98
N THR A 275 11.69 7.23 6.80
CA THR A 275 11.63 5.79 6.55
C THR A 275 12.64 5.30 5.50
N VAL A 276 13.48 6.19 4.98
CA VAL A 276 14.52 5.87 3.98
C VAL A 276 15.58 4.96 4.60
N ASN A 277 15.93 5.23 5.86
CA ASN A 277 16.81 4.40 6.68
C ASN A 277 16.39 4.51 8.16
N ALA A 278 17.02 3.76 9.07
CA ALA A 278 16.70 3.81 10.50
C ALA A 278 17.44 4.92 11.27
N GLU A 279 17.97 5.93 10.59
CA GLU A 279 18.80 6.96 11.20
C GLU A 279 17.97 8.12 11.76
N GLY A 280 18.37 8.61 12.92
CA GLY A 280 17.91 9.89 13.46
C GLY A 280 16.51 9.87 14.09
N MET A 281 15.93 8.72 14.37
CA MET A 281 14.59 8.63 14.98
C MET A 281 14.61 9.16 16.42
N MET A 282 13.84 10.21 16.67
CA MET A 282 13.75 10.88 17.96
C MET A 282 12.94 10.07 18.96
N GLU A 283 13.61 9.48 19.94
CA GLU A 283 12.97 8.61 20.94
C GLU A 283 12.48 9.40 22.15
N LYS A 284 13.30 10.34 22.67
CA LYS A 284 12.91 11.22 23.79
C LYS A 284 13.27 12.65 23.46
N GLY A 285 12.49 13.55 24.01
CA GLY A 285 12.75 14.97 23.86
C GLY A 285 11.97 15.84 24.81
N VAL A 286 12.10 17.14 24.60
CA VAL A 286 11.40 18.17 25.36
C VAL A 286 10.71 19.12 24.38
N PHE A 287 9.48 19.44 24.71
CA PHE A 287 8.69 20.43 23.99
C PHE A 287 8.71 21.76 24.74
N TYR A 288 8.98 22.85 24.03
CA TYR A 288 9.03 24.21 24.56
C TYR A 288 8.12 25.13 23.77
N VAL A 289 7.67 26.19 24.44
CA VAL A 289 6.95 27.30 23.83
C VAL A 289 7.62 28.63 24.18
N SER A 290 7.36 29.66 23.37
CA SER A 290 7.85 31.01 23.62
C SER A 290 6.81 32.05 23.19
N ALA A 291 6.84 33.22 23.85
CA ALA A 291 6.05 34.38 23.48
C ALA A 291 6.80 35.33 22.51
N ASP A 292 8.14 35.27 22.52
CA ASP A 292 9.04 36.20 21.81
C ASP A 292 9.98 35.53 20.81
N GLY A 293 9.94 34.17 20.73
CA GLY A 293 10.86 33.38 19.90
C GLY A 293 12.29 33.28 20.43
N LYS A 294 12.57 33.84 21.62
CA LYS A 294 13.91 33.90 22.23
C LYS A 294 13.95 33.23 23.62
N SER A 295 12.95 33.51 24.45
CA SER A 295 12.83 32.98 25.81
C SER A 295 11.94 31.75 25.80
N TRP A 296 12.53 30.61 26.06
CA TRP A 296 11.83 29.32 25.94
C TRP A 296 11.36 28.79 27.30
N LYS A 297 10.06 28.45 27.37
CA LYS A 297 9.46 27.82 28.52
C LYS A 297 9.19 26.34 28.19
N LYS A 298 9.70 25.44 29.02
CA LYS A 298 9.41 24.01 28.92
C LYS A 298 7.91 23.77 29.15
N VAL A 299 7.30 23.00 28.26
CA VAL A 299 5.94 22.44 28.44
C VAL A 299 6.07 21.12 29.13
N GLU A 300 6.65 20.12 28.47
CA GLU A 300 6.86 18.79 29.06
C GLU A 300 7.91 17.96 28.31
N ASP A 301 8.27 16.83 28.89
CA ASP A 301 9.08 15.80 28.25
C ASP A 301 8.18 14.86 27.48
N PHE A 302 8.68 14.26 26.42
CA PHE A 302 7.98 13.23 25.65
C PHE A 302 8.88 12.02 25.39
N GLU A 303 8.27 10.87 25.15
CA GLU A 303 8.94 9.63 24.80
C GLU A 303 8.11 8.85 23.78
N PHE A 304 8.77 8.37 22.73
CA PHE A 304 8.21 7.50 21.69
C PHE A 304 8.90 6.13 21.71
N GLY A 305 8.13 5.06 21.82
CA GLY A 305 8.67 3.70 21.84
C GLY A 305 8.64 3.03 20.47
N ASN A 306 9.50 2.00 20.33
CA ASN A 306 9.49 1.04 19.21
C ASN A 306 9.64 1.64 17.79
N LEU A 307 10.29 2.80 17.66
CA LEU A 307 10.42 3.51 16.37
C LEU A 307 11.20 2.70 15.31
N ILE A 308 12.21 1.93 15.72
CA ILE A 308 13.04 1.15 14.80
C ILE A 308 12.24 0.05 14.11
N ASN A 309 11.34 -0.63 14.85
CA ASN A 309 10.55 -1.73 14.29
C ASN A 309 9.21 -1.26 13.68
N ASP A 310 8.75 -0.09 14.07
CA ASP A 310 7.49 0.50 13.61
C ASP A 310 7.67 2.03 13.45
N PRO A 311 8.27 2.48 12.32
CA PRO A 311 8.54 3.89 12.06
C PRO A 311 7.31 4.65 11.55
N THR A 312 6.18 4.52 12.24
CA THR A 312 4.95 5.25 11.93
C THR A 312 4.83 6.55 12.70
N LYS A 313 3.94 7.44 12.25
CA LYS A 313 3.61 8.71 12.92
C LYS A 313 3.30 8.47 14.39
N ARG A 314 3.89 9.26 15.27
CA ARG A 314 3.68 9.24 16.73
C ARG A 314 3.01 10.53 17.17
N GLN A 315 2.00 10.42 18.04
CA GLN A 315 1.32 11.57 18.64
C GLN A 315 1.66 11.67 20.13
N HIS A 316 1.86 12.89 20.57
CA HIS A 316 2.03 13.23 21.99
C HIS A 316 1.00 14.28 22.38
N TYR A 317 0.15 13.99 23.35
CA TYR A 317 -0.86 14.90 23.87
C TYR A 317 -0.34 15.56 25.14
N PHE A 318 -0.43 16.88 25.21
CA PHE A 318 -0.02 17.64 26.40
C PHE A 318 -1.00 17.39 27.55
N GLN A 319 -0.49 17.38 28.78
CA GLN A 319 -1.32 17.27 29.97
C GLN A 319 -2.32 18.44 30.10
N GLN A 320 -1.92 19.63 29.63
CA GLN A 320 -2.77 20.81 29.54
C GLN A 320 -2.51 21.52 28.21
N PRO A 321 -3.55 22.04 27.54
CA PRO A 321 -3.37 22.86 26.34
C PRO A 321 -2.48 24.07 26.63
N VAL A 322 -1.68 24.49 25.68
CA VAL A 322 -0.84 25.68 25.76
C VAL A 322 -1.08 26.59 24.57
N SER A 323 -1.16 27.90 24.80
CA SER A 323 -1.24 28.88 23.73
C SER A 323 0.15 29.38 23.38
N ALA A 324 0.57 29.27 22.14
CA ALA A 324 1.88 29.73 21.68
C ALA A 324 1.89 30.07 20.19
N ARG A 325 2.73 31.05 19.83
CA ARG A 325 3.12 31.31 18.46
C ARG A 325 4.45 30.61 18.10
N PHE A 326 5.35 30.53 19.07
CA PHE A 326 6.70 29.98 18.84
C PHE A 326 6.84 28.67 19.59
N VAL A 327 7.31 27.64 18.90
CA VAL A 327 7.52 26.30 19.46
C VAL A 327 8.95 25.84 19.21
N LYS A 328 9.47 25.00 20.10
CA LYS A 328 10.76 24.34 19.92
C LYS A 328 10.67 22.89 20.40
N ILE A 329 11.22 21.98 19.61
CA ILE A 329 11.41 20.58 19.97
C ILE A 329 12.91 20.32 20.07
N GLU A 330 13.34 19.74 21.19
CA GLU A 330 14.70 19.32 21.45
C GLU A 330 14.76 17.83 21.69
N ALA A 331 15.51 17.09 20.89
CA ALA A 331 15.77 15.69 21.09
C ALA A 331 16.81 15.48 22.21
N THR A 332 16.49 14.64 23.17
CA THR A 332 17.39 14.28 24.29
C THR A 332 17.90 12.84 24.19
N ARG A 333 17.22 11.99 23.41
CA ARG A 333 17.67 10.63 23.06
C ARG A 333 17.20 10.25 21.65
N ILE A 334 18.11 9.67 20.91
CA ILE A 334 17.88 9.11 19.58
C ILE A 334 17.82 7.60 19.70
N ALA A 335 16.90 6.97 19.00
CA ALA A 335 16.77 5.52 18.96
C ALA A 335 18.08 4.86 18.49
N ALA A 336 18.39 3.68 19.04
CA ALA A 336 19.65 2.96 18.80
C ALA A 336 20.94 3.74 19.12
N GLY A 337 20.86 4.78 19.95
CA GLY A 337 22.05 5.55 20.39
C GLY A 337 22.63 6.47 19.31
N GLY A 338 21.85 6.89 18.33
CA GLY A 338 22.25 7.81 17.28
C GLY A 338 22.63 9.20 17.80
N GLN A 339 23.34 9.99 16.97
CA GLN A 339 23.80 11.35 17.27
C GLN A 339 23.19 12.41 16.34
N VAL A 340 22.38 12.02 15.38
CA VAL A 340 21.65 12.91 14.48
C VAL A 340 20.16 12.81 14.76
N VAL A 341 19.40 13.87 14.41
CA VAL A 341 17.93 13.85 14.40
C VAL A 341 17.45 13.91 12.97
N ALA A 342 16.47 13.09 12.64
CA ALA A 342 15.72 13.16 11.40
C ALA A 342 14.24 13.34 11.69
N ILE A 343 13.59 14.26 10.99
CA ILE A 343 12.16 14.56 11.11
C ILE A 343 11.61 14.66 9.70
N ALA A 344 10.77 13.70 9.31
CA ALA A 344 10.06 13.78 8.04
C ALA A 344 8.91 14.78 8.11
N GLU A 345 8.15 14.78 9.23
CA GLU A 345 7.08 15.74 9.39
C GLU A 345 6.77 16.01 10.86
N LEU A 346 6.49 17.27 11.17
CA LEU A 346 5.97 17.75 12.44
C LEU A 346 4.57 18.34 12.25
N ASP A 347 3.62 17.86 13.00
CA ASP A 347 2.29 18.43 13.09
C ASP A 347 2.04 18.97 14.49
N LEU A 348 1.28 20.05 14.60
CA LEU A 348 0.82 20.64 15.86
C LEU A 348 -0.70 20.70 15.83
N PHE A 349 -1.36 20.30 16.90
CA PHE A 349 -2.83 20.22 16.95
C PHE A 349 -3.40 20.63 18.32
#